data_31481bc6a7caf420daef29a9054bf7c2
#
_entry.id   31481bc6a7caf420daef29a9054bf7c2
#
_cell.length_a   1.000
_cell.length_b   1.000
_cell.length_c   1.000
_cell.angle_alpha   90.00
_cell.angle_beta   90.00
_cell.angle_gamma   90.00
#
_symmetry.space_group_name_H-M   'P 1'
#
loop_
_entity.id
_entity.type
_entity.pdbx_description
1 polymer ?
#
loop_
_entity_poly.entity_id
_entity_poly.type
_entity_poly.pdbx_seq_one_letter_code
_entity_poly.pdbx_strand_id
1 'polypeptide(L)'
;MSYQILPPHGGYRKLLSYQLATIAFDFGLEFANKYIGTRSRTHDQIVQALRSGKQNIVEASMASGTSKKTEIKLLGVARASLEEALADAEDYLRQHGLAMWPKTNYRILEIRKLGYLSNKSYKTYMTYLLEPESAANCLICLIHQANFLLDRQIQAVEREFLEKGGLSERLYKARQAVR
;
A
#
# COMPACT_ATOMS: atom_id res chain seq x y z
N MET A 1 3.81 -21.75 33.25
CA MET A 1 4.16 -20.58 32.39
C MET A 1 3.69 -20.88 30.99
N SER A 2 2.82 -20.04 30.41
CA SER A 2 2.37 -20.21 29.02
C SER A 2 3.46 -19.62 28.11
N TYR A 3 4.12 -20.47 27.32
CA TYR A 3 5.11 -20.03 26.36
C TYR A 3 4.40 -19.55 25.07
N GLN A 4 4.33 -18.26 24.85
CA GLN A 4 3.83 -17.70 23.60
C GLN A 4 4.98 -17.67 22.57
N ILE A 5 5.05 -18.70 21.72
CA ILE A 5 6.11 -18.85 20.70
C ILE A 5 5.89 -17.90 19.52
N LEU A 6 4.62 -17.74 19.12
CA LEU A 6 4.26 -16.84 18.04
C LEU A 6 3.98 -15.44 18.60
N PRO A 7 4.63 -14.39 18.05
CA PRO A 7 4.30 -13.02 18.41
C PRO A 7 2.89 -12.65 17.93
N PRO A 8 2.28 -11.59 18.50
CA PRO A 8 1.05 -11.03 17.94
C PRO A 8 1.23 -10.70 16.45
N HIS A 9 0.26 -11.08 15.61
CA HIS A 9 0.27 -10.87 14.16
C HIS A 9 -1.12 -10.47 13.68
N GLY A 10 -1.24 -10.02 12.42
CA GLY A 10 -2.53 -9.68 11.82
C GLY A 10 -3.08 -8.29 12.18
N GLY A 11 -2.29 -7.40 12.77
CA GLY A 11 -2.72 -6.04 13.13
C GLY A 11 -2.76 -5.04 11.96
N TYR A 12 -2.93 -5.49 10.71
CA TYR A 12 -2.77 -4.68 9.49
C TYR A 12 -3.64 -3.42 9.43
N ARG A 13 -4.84 -3.41 10.05
CA ARG A 13 -5.72 -2.22 10.05
C ARG A 13 -5.09 -0.99 10.69
N LYS A 14 -4.09 -1.18 11.57
CA LYS A 14 -3.33 -0.11 12.22
C LYS A 14 -2.14 0.36 11.38
N LEU A 15 -1.75 -0.38 10.35
CA LEU A 15 -0.64 -0.02 9.48
C LEU A 15 -1.01 1.16 8.57
N LEU A 16 -0.21 2.22 8.61
CA LEU A 16 -0.44 3.39 7.75
C LEU A 16 -0.34 3.04 6.25
N SER A 17 0.55 2.10 5.89
CA SER A 17 0.67 1.56 4.53
C SER A 17 -0.64 0.94 4.05
N TYR A 18 -1.28 0.11 4.89
CA TYR A 18 -2.58 -0.48 4.60
C TYR A 18 -3.69 0.58 4.46
N GLN A 19 -3.72 1.55 5.37
CA GLN A 19 -4.72 2.62 5.34
C GLN A 19 -4.63 3.45 4.05
N LEU A 20 -3.40 3.84 3.64
CA LEU A 20 -3.21 4.58 2.40
C LEU A 20 -3.44 3.73 1.16
N ALA A 21 -3.03 2.45 1.16
CA ALA A 21 -3.34 1.53 0.06
C ALA A 21 -4.86 1.31 -0.09
N THR A 22 -5.61 1.31 1.02
CA THR A 22 -7.08 1.23 1.01
C THR A 22 -7.68 2.50 0.40
N ILE A 23 -7.20 3.67 0.79
CA ILE A 23 -7.65 4.95 0.23
C ILE A 23 -7.33 5.03 -1.28
N ALA A 24 -6.12 4.60 -1.68
CA ALA A 24 -5.72 4.57 -3.08
C ALA A 24 -6.61 3.62 -3.90
N PHE A 25 -6.95 2.44 -3.34
CA PHE A 25 -7.87 1.49 -3.99
C PHE A 25 -9.28 2.07 -4.14
N ASP A 26 -9.86 2.60 -3.06
CA ASP A 26 -11.23 3.14 -3.09
C ASP A 26 -11.32 4.36 -4.02
N PHE A 27 -10.35 5.27 -3.96
CA PHE A 27 -10.28 6.43 -4.85
C PHE A 27 -10.00 6.03 -6.31
N GLY A 28 -9.10 5.06 -6.52
CA GLY A 28 -8.76 4.54 -7.84
C GLY A 28 -9.93 3.81 -8.51
N LEU A 29 -10.78 3.13 -7.74
CA LEU A 29 -12.02 2.54 -8.23
C LEU A 29 -12.98 3.62 -8.75
N GLU A 30 -13.17 4.69 -7.99
CA GLU A 30 -14.01 5.84 -8.43
C GLU A 30 -13.42 6.53 -9.67
N PHE A 31 -12.07 6.70 -9.71
CA PHE A 31 -11.37 7.21 -10.88
C PHE A 31 -11.60 6.34 -12.11
N ALA A 32 -11.40 5.03 -11.98
CA ALA A 32 -11.57 4.08 -13.08
C ALA A 32 -13.02 4.06 -13.58
N ASN A 33 -13.99 4.03 -12.67
CA ASN A 33 -15.42 4.05 -13.02
C ASN A 33 -15.83 5.32 -13.76
N LYS A 34 -15.24 6.46 -13.39
CA LYS A 34 -15.63 7.76 -13.96
C LYS A 34 -14.93 8.08 -15.28
N TYR A 35 -13.65 7.72 -15.41
CA TYR A 35 -12.79 8.20 -16.49
C TYR A 35 -12.23 7.11 -17.41
N ILE A 36 -12.26 5.85 -16.98
CA ILE A 36 -11.87 4.71 -17.78
C ILE A 36 -13.13 3.90 -18.06
N GLY A 37 -13.44 3.68 -19.33
CA GLY A 37 -14.66 2.95 -19.68
C GLY A 37 -14.73 1.57 -19.02
N THR A 38 -15.84 1.26 -18.38
CA THR A 38 -16.05 0.02 -17.59
C THR A 38 -15.90 -1.28 -18.39
N ARG A 39 -15.92 -1.19 -19.73
CA ARG A 39 -15.64 -2.34 -20.64
C ARG A 39 -14.18 -2.37 -21.10
N SER A 40 -13.36 -1.42 -20.65
CA SER A 40 -11.94 -1.38 -20.98
C SER A 40 -11.16 -2.37 -20.12
N ARG A 41 -10.24 -3.10 -20.73
CA ARG A 41 -9.30 -3.96 -20.01
C ARG A 41 -8.45 -3.17 -19.03
N THR A 42 -8.10 -1.93 -19.35
CA THR A 42 -7.35 -1.03 -18.47
C THR A 42 -8.11 -0.74 -17.16
N HIS A 43 -9.46 -0.62 -17.23
CA HIS A 43 -10.28 -0.49 -16.02
C HIS A 43 -10.03 -1.65 -15.05
N ASP A 44 -10.15 -2.88 -15.54
CA ASP A 44 -9.97 -4.06 -14.70
C ASP A 44 -8.53 -4.19 -14.19
N GLN A 45 -7.55 -3.86 -15.02
CA GLN A 45 -6.13 -3.94 -14.67
C GLN A 45 -5.77 -2.98 -13.53
N ILE A 46 -6.12 -1.69 -13.63
CA ILE A 46 -5.81 -0.71 -12.57
C ILE A 46 -6.52 -1.04 -11.26
N VAL A 47 -7.80 -1.47 -11.32
CA VAL A 47 -8.57 -1.87 -10.15
C VAL A 47 -7.96 -3.11 -9.49
N GLN A 48 -7.56 -4.12 -10.28
CA GLN A 48 -6.93 -5.33 -9.78
C GLN A 48 -5.53 -5.06 -9.21
N ALA A 49 -4.73 -4.19 -9.83
CA ALA A 49 -3.42 -3.80 -9.32
C ALA A 49 -3.53 -3.11 -7.95
N LEU A 50 -4.43 -2.15 -7.80
CA LEU A 50 -4.70 -1.47 -6.52
C LEU A 50 -5.21 -2.44 -5.45
N ARG A 51 -6.14 -3.34 -5.82
CA ARG A 51 -6.66 -4.38 -4.93
C ARG A 51 -5.56 -5.33 -4.49
N SER A 52 -4.73 -5.80 -5.41
CA SER A 52 -3.61 -6.69 -5.14
C SER A 52 -2.62 -6.04 -4.18
N GLY A 53 -2.25 -4.78 -4.42
CA GLY A 53 -1.38 -4.01 -3.52
C GLY A 53 -1.91 -4.01 -2.08
N LYS A 54 -3.17 -3.65 -1.89
CA LYS A 54 -3.81 -3.67 -0.57
C LYS A 54 -3.86 -5.07 0.06
N GLN A 55 -4.25 -6.10 -0.68
CA GLN A 55 -4.42 -7.46 -0.15
C GLN A 55 -3.09 -8.09 0.25
N ASN A 56 -2.02 -7.87 -0.49
CA ASN A 56 -0.70 -8.38 -0.13
C ASN A 56 -0.16 -7.79 1.19
N ILE A 57 -0.56 -6.57 1.57
CA ILE A 57 -0.25 -6.01 2.90
C ILE A 57 -0.96 -6.81 4.00
N VAL A 58 -2.23 -7.19 3.78
CA VAL A 58 -3.00 -8.03 4.72
C VAL A 58 -2.31 -9.36 4.90
N GLU A 59 -2.00 -10.05 3.79
CA GLU A 59 -1.36 -11.36 3.80
C GLU A 59 0.03 -11.31 4.47
N ALA A 60 0.83 -10.27 4.18
CA ALA A 60 2.11 -10.04 4.83
C ALA A 60 1.96 -9.93 6.36
N SER A 61 0.99 -9.13 6.81
CA SER A 61 0.70 -8.97 8.24
C SER A 61 0.25 -10.26 8.90
N MET A 62 -0.54 -11.08 8.20
CA MET A 62 -0.95 -12.40 8.71
C MET A 62 0.22 -13.39 8.78
N ALA A 63 1.14 -13.36 7.82
CA ALA A 63 2.33 -14.21 7.78
C ALA A 63 3.41 -13.79 8.77
N SER A 64 3.38 -12.56 9.30
CA SER A 64 4.45 -11.95 10.12
C SER A 64 4.82 -12.75 11.37
N GLY A 65 3.85 -13.46 11.95
CA GLY A 65 4.07 -14.30 13.14
C GLY A 65 4.87 -15.57 12.86
N THR A 66 4.78 -16.10 11.63
CA THR A 66 5.35 -17.42 11.27
C THR A 66 6.57 -17.29 10.36
N SER A 67 6.60 -16.34 9.45
CA SER A 67 7.68 -16.22 8.46
C SER A 67 7.99 -14.77 8.09
N LYS A 68 9.07 -14.23 8.61
CA LYS A 68 9.58 -12.91 8.22
C LYS A 68 9.98 -12.85 6.75
N LYS A 69 10.51 -13.93 6.18
CA LYS A 69 10.82 -14.04 4.76
C LYS A 69 9.57 -13.89 3.89
N THR A 70 8.47 -14.53 4.29
CA THR A 70 7.18 -14.42 3.57
C THR A 70 6.59 -13.02 3.73
N GLU A 71 6.66 -12.43 4.93
CA GLU A 71 6.24 -11.06 5.19
C GLU A 71 6.94 -10.07 4.24
N ILE A 72 8.27 -10.09 4.18
CA ILE A 72 9.06 -9.23 3.29
C ILE A 72 8.69 -9.44 1.82
N LYS A 73 8.57 -10.72 1.39
CA LYS A 73 8.19 -11.04 0.01
C LYS A 73 6.81 -10.47 -0.36
N LEU A 74 5.82 -10.64 0.49
CA LEU A 74 4.45 -10.16 0.24
C LEU A 74 4.37 -8.63 0.25
N LEU A 75 5.11 -7.96 1.13
CA LEU A 75 5.23 -6.49 1.09
C LEU A 75 5.88 -6.01 -0.21
N GLY A 76 6.88 -6.73 -0.71
CA GLY A 76 7.48 -6.47 -2.03
C GLY A 76 6.48 -6.63 -3.18
N VAL A 77 5.63 -7.67 -3.14
CA VAL A 77 4.54 -7.88 -4.12
C VAL A 77 3.50 -6.78 -4.01
N ALA A 78 3.13 -6.36 -2.79
CA ALA A 78 2.22 -5.24 -2.57
C ALA A 78 2.72 -3.96 -3.25
N ARG A 79 4.01 -3.65 -3.05
CA ARG A 79 4.67 -2.49 -3.67
C ARG A 79 4.68 -2.57 -5.21
N ALA A 80 5.03 -3.75 -5.76
CA ALA A 80 5.04 -3.96 -7.20
C ALA A 80 3.64 -3.79 -7.83
N SER A 81 2.60 -4.32 -7.18
CA SER A 81 1.22 -4.15 -7.64
C SER A 81 0.77 -2.69 -7.62
N LEU A 82 1.14 -1.91 -6.59
CA LEU A 82 0.85 -0.48 -6.57
C LEU A 82 1.64 0.29 -7.65
N GLU A 83 2.84 -0.16 -8.01
CA GLU A 83 3.64 0.42 -9.09
C GLU A 83 2.99 0.16 -10.47
N GLU A 84 2.34 -0.99 -10.68
CA GLU A 84 1.53 -1.22 -11.90
C GLU A 84 0.39 -0.20 -12.01
N ALA A 85 -0.37 0.00 -10.93
CA ALA A 85 -1.45 0.98 -10.92
C ALA A 85 -0.94 2.43 -11.11
N LEU A 86 0.27 2.72 -10.60
CA LEU A 86 0.94 4.01 -10.83
C LEU A 86 1.21 4.22 -12.31
N ALA A 87 1.83 3.23 -12.97
CA ALA A 87 2.13 3.28 -14.39
C ALA A 87 0.86 3.47 -15.24
N ASP A 88 -0.23 2.77 -14.92
CA ASP A 88 -1.52 2.91 -15.59
C ASP A 88 -2.09 4.34 -15.44
N ALA A 89 -1.97 4.94 -14.25
CA ALA A 89 -2.43 6.31 -14.01
C ALA A 89 -1.57 7.37 -14.75
N GLU A 90 -0.25 7.16 -14.82
CA GLU A 90 0.67 7.98 -15.60
C GLU A 90 0.38 7.87 -17.11
N ASP A 91 0.14 6.65 -17.59
CA ASP A 91 -0.24 6.38 -18.98
C ASP A 91 -1.57 7.02 -19.34
N TYR A 92 -2.54 7.03 -18.41
CA TYR A 92 -3.79 7.75 -18.60
C TYR A 92 -3.55 9.24 -18.89
N LEU A 93 -2.74 9.92 -18.06
CA LEU A 93 -2.38 11.32 -18.28
C LEU A 93 -1.73 11.53 -19.65
N ARG A 94 -0.74 10.73 -19.98
CA ARG A 94 0.00 10.82 -21.24
C ARG A 94 -0.90 10.59 -22.46
N GLN A 95 -1.76 9.58 -22.42
CA GLN A 95 -2.64 9.21 -23.54
C GLN A 95 -3.74 10.25 -23.79
N HIS A 96 -4.15 11.00 -22.77
CA HIS A 96 -5.17 12.03 -22.86
C HIS A 96 -4.60 13.45 -23.00
N GLY A 97 -3.26 13.59 -23.13
CA GLY A 97 -2.62 14.90 -23.25
C GLY A 97 -2.76 15.77 -22.01
N LEU A 98 -2.94 15.16 -20.84
CA LEU A 98 -3.10 15.83 -19.55
C LEU A 98 -1.75 15.99 -18.84
N ALA A 99 -1.62 17.06 -18.06
CA ALA A 99 -0.36 17.36 -17.39
C ALA A 99 -0.13 16.47 -16.14
N MET A 100 1.08 15.91 -16.04
CA MET A 100 1.56 15.34 -14.79
C MET A 100 2.09 16.45 -13.89
N TRP A 101 1.54 16.56 -12.67
CA TRP A 101 1.94 17.62 -11.74
C TRP A 101 3.29 17.32 -11.09
N PRO A 102 4.23 18.25 -11.12
CA PRO A 102 5.51 18.08 -10.46
C PRO A 102 5.33 18.00 -8.93
N LYS A 103 6.28 17.37 -8.23
CA LYS A 103 6.25 17.20 -6.77
C LYS A 103 6.14 18.51 -5.99
N THR A 104 6.51 19.63 -6.60
CA THR A 104 6.46 21.00 -6.05
C THR A 104 5.13 21.70 -6.30
N ASN A 105 4.22 21.09 -7.07
CA ASN A 105 2.89 21.66 -7.30
C ASN A 105 2.13 21.80 -5.98
N TYR A 106 1.53 22.97 -5.74
CA TYR A 106 0.81 23.25 -4.50
C TYR A 106 -0.31 22.24 -4.21
N ARG A 107 -1.01 21.75 -5.24
CA ARG A 107 -2.07 20.72 -5.10
C ARG A 107 -1.50 19.40 -4.61
N ILE A 108 -0.31 19.00 -5.10
CA ILE A 108 0.38 17.79 -4.58
C ILE A 108 0.74 17.96 -3.11
N LEU A 109 1.17 19.14 -2.71
CA LEU A 109 1.49 19.43 -1.29
C LEU A 109 0.23 19.38 -0.42
N GLU A 110 -0.91 19.85 -0.92
CA GLU A 110 -2.21 19.75 -0.24
C GLU A 110 -2.66 18.28 -0.10
N ILE A 111 -2.62 17.49 -1.19
CA ILE A 111 -2.95 16.05 -1.16
C ILE A 111 -2.11 15.33 -0.09
N ARG A 112 -0.82 15.63 -0.03
CA ARG A 112 0.07 15.04 0.99
C ARG A 112 -0.32 15.41 2.40
N LYS A 113 -0.72 16.66 2.65
CA LYS A 113 -1.18 17.13 3.97
C LYS A 113 -2.43 16.37 4.43
N LEU A 114 -3.37 16.10 3.51
CA LEU A 114 -4.58 15.32 3.81
C LEU A 114 -4.23 13.90 4.32
N GLY A 115 -3.12 13.33 3.88
CA GLY A 115 -2.62 12.04 4.34
C GLY A 115 -2.28 11.97 5.84
N TYR A 116 -2.12 13.11 6.51
CA TYR A 116 -1.84 13.17 7.96
C TYR A 116 -3.10 13.30 8.83
N LEU A 117 -4.28 13.48 8.23
CA LEU A 117 -5.53 13.57 8.99
C LEU A 117 -5.85 12.22 9.66
N SER A 118 -6.33 12.26 10.90
CA SER A 118 -6.67 11.05 11.66
C SER A 118 -7.86 10.30 11.07
N ASN A 119 -8.87 11.02 10.56
CA ASN A 119 -10.13 10.46 10.02
C ASN A 119 -10.16 10.48 8.48
N LYS A 120 -9.01 10.29 7.83
CA LYS A 120 -8.93 10.27 6.37
C LYS A 120 -9.60 9.03 5.77
N SER A 121 -10.28 9.25 4.66
CA SER A 121 -10.81 8.19 3.79
C SER A 121 -10.71 8.67 2.34
N TYR A 122 -11.09 7.84 1.36
CA TYR A 122 -11.13 8.29 -0.04
C TYR A 122 -12.04 9.52 -0.23
N LYS A 123 -13.09 9.67 0.60
CA LYS A 123 -13.99 10.84 0.57
C LYS A 123 -13.27 12.16 0.85
N THR A 124 -12.18 12.15 1.60
CA THR A 124 -11.32 13.31 1.86
C THR A 124 -10.73 13.88 0.56
N TYR A 125 -10.61 13.06 -0.49
CA TYR A 125 -10.00 13.41 -1.76
C TYR A 125 -11.01 13.61 -2.91
N MET A 126 -12.32 13.53 -2.65
CA MET A 126 -13.36 13.56 -3.69
C MET A 126 -13.38 14.85 -4.53
N THR A 127 -12.91 15.97 -3.99
CA THR A 127 -12.78 17.22 -4.76
C THR A 127 -11.80 17.10 -5.94
N TYR A 128 -10.78 16.25 -5.81
CA TYR A 128 -9.84 15.96 -6.89
C TYR A 128 -10.44 15.06 -7.98
N LEU A 129 -11.55 14.38 -7.70
CA LEU A 129 -12.24 13.52 -8.67
C LEU A 129 -13.10 14.31 -9.66
N LEU A 130 -13.24 15.63 -9.52
CA LEU A 130 -14.10 16.44 -10.38
C LEU A 130 -13.55 16.55 -11.82
N GLU A 131 -12.24 16.64 -11.97
CA GLU A 131 -11.54 16.81 -13.24
C GLU A 131 -10.57 15.63 -13.49
N PRO A 132 -10.47 15.10 -14.72
CA PRO A 132 -9.68 13.89 -15.01
C PRO A 132 -8.19 14.07 -14.72
N GLU A 133 -7.60 15.22 -15.02
CA GLU A 133 -6.21 15.53 -14.72
C GLU A 133 -5.97 15.54 -13.21
N SER A 134 -6.84 16.20 -12.47
CA SER A 134 -6.78 16.29 -11.01
C SER A 134 -6.91 14.91 -10.36
N ALA A 135 -7.84 14.10 -10.87
CA ALA A 135 -8.10 12.75 -10.35
C ALA A 135 -6.90 11.82 -10.56
N ALA A 136 -6.33 11.77 -11.76
CA ALA A 136 -5.16 10.94 -12.04
C ALA A 136 -3.94 11.38 -11.21
N ASN A 137 -3.65 12.69 -11.10
CA ASN A 137 -2.56 13.20 -10.29
C ASN A 137 -2.76 12.94 -8.79
N CYS A 138 -4.01 12.99 -8.30
CA CYS A 138 -4.33 12.63 -6.93
C CYS A 138 -4.05 11.14 -6.67
N LEU A 139 -4.51 10.25 -7.56
CA LEU A 139 -4.25 8.81 -7.46
C LEU A 139 -2.74 8.51 -7.45
N ILE A 140 -1.98 9.10 -8.38
CA ILE A 140 -0.51 9.02 -8.44
C ILE A 140 0.11 9.44 -7.10
N CYS A 141 -0.34 10.54 -6.52
CA CYS A 141 0.17 11.03 -5.23
C CYS A 141 -0.15 10.05 -4.08
N LEU A 142 -1.36 9.48 -4.05
CA LEU A 142 -1.78 8.49 -3.04
C LEU A 142 -0.94 7.22 -3.14
N ILE A 143 -0.70 6.72 -4.35
CA ILE A 143 0.14 5.54 -4.58
C ILE A 143 1.58 5.80 -4.12
N HIS A 144 2.16 6.93 -4.47
CA HIS A 144 3.50 7.31 -3.99
C HIS A 144 3.60 7.35 -2.46
N GLN A 145 2.58 7.88 -1.78
CA GLN A 145 2.55 7.88 -0.31
C GLN A 145 2.46 6.46 0.26
N ALA A 146 1.64 5.58 -0.34
CA ALA A 146 1.53 4.19 0.07
C ALA A 146 2.86 3.43 -0.14
N ASN A 147 3.50 3.59 -1.30
CA ASN A 147 4.78 2.97 -1.62
C ASN A 147 5.90 3.45 -0.68
N PHE A 148 5.94 4.75 -0.37
CA PHE A 148 6.90 5.29 0.61
C PHE A 148 6.76 4.62 1.98
N LEU A 149 5.53 4.40 2.46
CA LEU A 149 5.29 3.73 3.73
C LEU A 149 5.60 2.23 3.67
N LEU A 150 5.35 1.57 2.52
CA LEU A 150 5.73 0.18 2.29
C LEU A 150 7.25 0.00 2.32
N ASP A 151 8.01 0.88 1.65
CA ASP A 151 9.47 0.83 1.67
C ASP A 151 10.02 0.94 3.10
N ARG A 152 9.45 1.84 3.91
CA ARG A 152 9.83 1.97 5.33
C ARG A 152 9.42 0.75 6.15
N GLN A 153 8.26 0.16 5.87
CA GLN A 153 7.80 -1.06 6.53
C GLN A 153 8.70 -2.25 6.21
N ILE A 154 9.09 -2.43 4.94
CA ILE A 154 10.02 -3.48 4.51
C ILE A 154 11.35 -3.34 5.26
N GLN A 155 11.93 -2.14 5.27
CA GLN A 155 13.19 -1.88 5.99
C GLN A 155 13.08 -2.18 7.49
N ALA A 156 11.95 -1.88 8.11
CA ALA A 156 11.73 -2.18 9.53
C ALA A 156 11.64 -3.69 9.79
N VAL A 157 10.96 -4.44 8.92
CA VAL A 157 10.85 -5.91 9.02
C VAL A 157 12.20 -6.58 8.77
N GLU A 158 12.97 -6.10 7.79
CA GLU A 158 14.34 -6.58 7.52
C GLU A 158 15.24 -6.40 8.75
N ARG A 159 15.23 -5.20 9.33
CA ARG A 159 16.00 -4.92 10.56
C ARG A 159 15.57 -5.83 11.70
N GLU A 160 14.28 -5.98 11.93
CA GLU A 160 13.76 -6.88 12.97
C GLU A 160 14.21 -8.33 12.75
N PHE A 161 14.21 -8.79 11.49
CA PHE A 161 14.67 -10.13 11.14
C PHE A 161 16.17 -10.34 11.44
N LEU A 162 16.99 -9.35 11.08
CA LEU A 162 18.44 -9.41 11.35
C LEU A 162 18.75 -9.39 12.87
N GLU A 163 18.01 -8.60 13.65
CA GLU A 163 18.25 -8.47 15.09
C GLU A 163 17.69 -9.64 15.89
N LYS A 164 16.51 -10.15 15.56
CA LYS A 164 15.76 -11.11 16.38
C LYS A 164 15.69 -12.52 15.79
N GLY A 165 16.06 -12.67 14.51
CA GLY A 165 15.92 -13.92 13.77
C GLY A 165 14.47 -14.25 13.41
N GLY A 166 14.26 -15.44 12.87
CA GLY A 166 12.95 -15.96 12.47
C GLY A 166 12.31 -16.89 13.49
N LEU A 167 11.32 -17.66 13.04
CA LEU A 167 10.61 -18.64 13.87
C LEU A 167 11.52 -19.77 14.32
N SER A 168 12.40 -20.26 13.46
CA SER A 168 13.32 -21.37 13.76
C SER A 168 14.24 -21.05 14.94
N GLU A 169 14.81 -19.85 14.96
CA GLU A 169 15.68 -19.40 16.06
C GLU A 169 14.91 -19.23 17.37
N ARG A 170 13.66 -18.73 17.30
CA ARG A 170 12.79 -18.61 18.48
C ARG A 170 12.41 -19.97 19.04
N LEU A 171 12.04 -20.92 18.20
CA LEU A 171 11.75 -22.31 18.59
C LEU A 171 12.97 -22.97 19.24
N TYR A 172 14.14 -22.79 18.65
CA TYR A 172 15.39 -23.33 19.21
C TYR A 172 15.65 -22.77 20.61
N LYS A 173 15.61 -21.44 20.79
CA LYS A 173 15.79 -20.77 22.08
C LYS A 173 14.75 -21.24 23.12
N ALA A 174 13.47 -21.36 22.73
CA ALA A 174 12.42 -21.83 23.62
C ALA A 174 12.65 -23.27 24.09
N ARG A 175 13.10 -24.15 23.19
CA ARG A 175 13.44 -25.56 23.58
C ARG A 175 14.64 -25.64 24.50
N GLN A 176 15.63 -24.77 24.32
CA GLN A 176 16.79 -24.70 25.23
C GLN A 176 16.39 -24.24 26.63
N ALA A 177 15.47 -23.31 26.75
CA ALA A 177 15.02 -22.77 28.03
C ALA A 177 14.13 -23.73 28.84
N VAL A 178 13.64 -24.83 28.25
CA VAL A 178 12.80 -25.87 28.92
C VAL A 178 13.59 -27.12 29.29
N ARG A 179 14.82 -27.25 28.83
CA ARG A 179 15.76 -28.32 29.20
C ARG A 179 16.56 -27.94 30.42
#